data_9da9c5247c3d165eea5fa513f580ea5d
#
_entry.id   9da9c5247c3d165eea5fa513f580ea5d
#
_cell.length_a   1.000
_cell.length_b   1.000
_cell.length_c   1.000
_cell.angle_alpha   90.00
_cell.angle_beta   90.00
_cell.angle_gamma   90.00
#
_symmetry.space_group_name_H-M   'P 1'
#
loop_
_entity.id
_entity.type
_entity.pdbx_description
1 polymer ?
#
loop_
_entity_poly.entity_id
_entity_poly.type
_entity_poly.pdbx_seq_one_letter_code
_entity_poly.pdbx_strand_id
1 'polypeptide(L)'
;KSSVLNALCPELALPTGEVSEKLGRGRHTTRHVELYCIGENTYVADTPGFASFDTEQMDVILKEILQYAFPDFGPFIGKCQFHDCSHRTEPGCAVLRAIANGEIEKSRHESYLRLYEKSSQIKPWEL
;
A
#
# COMPACT_ATOMS: atom_id res chain seq x y z
N LYS A 1 -6.83 -8.43 9.42
CA LYS A 1 -6.54 -7.72 10.68
C LYS A 1 -6.66 -8.64 11.89
N SER A 2 -7.71 -9.47 12.01
CA SER A 2 -7.86 -10.44 13.12
C SER A 2 -6.68 -11.41 13.20
N SER A 3 -6.10 -11.82 12.07
CA SER A 3 -4.90 -12.67 12.02
C SER A 3 -3.69 -11.97 12.63
N VAL A 4 -3.53 -10.67 12.41
CA VAL A 4 -2.44 -9.87 13.00
C VAL A 4 -2.62 -9.75 14.50
N LEU A 5 -3.84 -9.49 14.99
CA LEU A 5 -4.15 -9.43 16.42
C LEU A 5 -3.91 -10.78 17.10
N ASN A 6 -4.29 -11.90 16.46
CA ASN A 6 -4.03 -13.24 16.97
C ASN A 6 -2.53 -13.56 17.03
N ALA A 7 -1.73 -13.04 16.11
CA ALA A 7 -0.27 -13.19 16.11
C ALA A 7 0.39 -12.38 17.24
N LEU A 8 -0.14 -11.18 17.54
CA LEU A 8 0.35 -10.34 18.62
C LEU A 8 -0.09 -10.84 20.00
N CYS A 9 -1.32 -11.31 20.10
CA CYS A 9 -1.95 -11.83 21.32
C CYS A 9 -2.74 -13.11 21.00
N PRO A 10 -2.11 -14.30 21.02
CA PRO A 10 -2.78 -15.57 20.72
C PRO A 10 -3.97 -15.88 21.64
N GLU A 11 -3.99 -15.34 22.84
CA GLU A 11 -5.04 -15.51 23.83
C GLU A 11 -6.40 -14.92 23.39
N LEU A 12 -6.41 -13.96 22.46
CA LEU A 12 -7.63 -13.36 21.95
C LEU A 12 -8.47 -14.34 21.13
N ALA A 13 -7.83 -15.29 20.44
CA ALA A 13 -8.46 -16.32 19.60
C ALA A 13 -9.58 -15.78 18.69
N LEU A 14 -9.35 -14.64 18.05
CA LEU A 14 -10.33 -13.97 17.20
C LEU A 14 -10.64 -14.81 15.95
N PRO A 15 -11.91 -14.85 15.49
CA PRO A 15 -12.26 -15.55 14.26
C PRO A 15 -11.57 -14.89 13.06
N THR A 16 -10.93 -15.69 12.21
CA THR A 16 -10.29 -15.27 10.98
C THR A 16 -11.08 -15.75 9.77
N GLY A 17 -11.15 -14.92 8.71
CA GLY A 17 -11.75 -15.30 7.44
C GLY A 17 -10.70 -15.70 6.41
N GLU A 18 -11.09 -16.53 5.45
CA GLU A 18 -10.24 -16.88 4.32
C GLU A 18 -10.09 -15.68 3.36
N VAL A 19 -8.93 -15.58 2.71
CA VAL A 19 -8.70 -14.59 1.66
C VAL A 19 -9.47 -15.01 0.41
N SER A 20 -10.27 -14.11 -0.15
CA SER A 20 -10.96 -14.37 -1.40
C SER A 20 -9.94 -14.44 -2.55
N GLU A 21 -9.83 -15.60 -3.21
CA GLU A 21 -8.94 -15.79 -4.37
C GLU A 21 -9.29 -14.84 -5.53
N LYS A 22 -10.59 -14.53 -5.72
CA LYS A 22 -11.05 -13.64 -6.80
C LYS A 22 -10.73 -12.17 -6.58
N LEU A 23 -10.66 -11.72 -5.33
CA LEU A 23 -10.53 -10.30 -4.97
C LEU A 23 -9.23 -9.99 -4.24
N GLY A 24 -8.44 -11.00 -3.86
CA GLY A 24 -7.24 -10.83 -3.04
C GLY A 24 -7.50 -10.19 -1.67
N ARG A 25 -8.71 -10.30 -1.15
CA ARG A 25 -9.16 -9.67 0.09
C ARG A 25 -9.62 -10.71 1.09
N GLY A 26 -9.29 -10.48 2.37
CA GLY A 26 -9.83 -11.25 3.46
C GLY A 26 -11.33 -11.00 3.65
N ARG A 27 -12.04 -12.00 4.15
CA ARG A 27 -13.45 -11.88 4.51
C ARG A 27 -13.59 -10.96 5.73
N HIS A 28 -14.55 -10.03 5.68
CA HIS A 28 -14.90 -9.19 6.83
C HIS A 28 -15.65 -10.01 7.88
N THR A 29 -15.03 -10.25 9.04
CA THR A 29 -15.60 -11.01 10.15
C THR A 29 -16.05 -10.14 11.31
N THR A 30 -15.51 -8.91 11.42
CA THR A 30 -15.83 -7.96 12.51
C THR A 30 -17.03 -7.10 12.11
N ARG A 31 -18.07 -7.09 12.97
CA ARG A 31 -19.31 -6.33 12.77
C ARG A 31 -19.40 -5.06 13.59
N HIS A 32 -18.60 -4.93 14.64
CA HIS A 32 -18.57 -3.80 15.57
C HIS A 32 -17.12 -3.49 15.96
N VAL A 33 -16.91 -2.31 16.53
CA VAL A 33 -15.60 -1.90 17.05
C VAL A 33 -15.41 -2.49 18.44
N GLU A 34 -14.31 -3.18 18.66
CA GLU A 34 -13.88 -3.65 19.97
C GLU A 34 -12.48 -3.14 20.29
N LEU A 35 -12.28 -2.83 21.58
CA LEU A 35 -11.00 -2.37 22.10
C LEU A 35 -10.38 -3.49 22.95
N TYR A 36 -9.22 -3.98 22.54
CA TYR A 36 -8.48 -5.02 23.25
C TYR A 36 -7.27 -4.44 23.96
N CYS A 37 -7.09 -4.79 25.23
CA CYS A 37 -5.87 -4.52 25.96
C CYS A 37 -4.84 -5.62 25.64
N ILE A 38 -3.74 -5.27 25.02
CA ILE A 38 -2.68 -6.21 24.62
C ILE A 38 -1.38 -6.06 25.42
N GLY A 39 -1.36 -5.15 26.36
CA GLY A 39 -0.22 -4.90 27.24
C GLY A 39 -0.51 -3.80 28.23
N GLU A 40 0.45 -3.49 29.08
CA GLU A 40 0.32 -2.44 30.07
C GLU A 40 0.11 -1.08 29.36
N ASN A 41 -1.07 -0.49 29.57
CA ASN A 41 -1.49 0.76 28.92
C ASN A 41 -1.46 0.73 27.37
N THR A 42 -1.55 -0.48 26.78
CA THR A 42 -1.52 -0.66 25.32
C THR A 42 -2.83 -1.28 24.85
N TYR A 43 -3.55 -0.57 23.98
CA TYR A 43 -4.85 -0.97 23.46
C TYR A 43 -4.86 -1.00 21.95
N VAL A 44 -5.58 -1.95 21.37
CA VAL A 44 -5.81 -2.05 19.92
C VAL A 44 -7.30 -2.10 19.63
N ALA A 45 -7.76 -1.24 18.75
CA ALA A 45 -9.13 -1.24 18.29
C ALA A 45 -9.30 -2.16 17.08
N ASP A 46 -10.16 -3.16 17.19
CA ASP A 46 -10.58 -3.98 16.05
C ASP A 46 -11.83 -3.37 15.42
N THR A 47 -11.65 -2.68 14.32
CA THR A 47 -12.71 -2.00 13.57
C THR A 47 -13.26 -2.89 12.45
N PRO A 48 -14.52 -2.69 12.00
CA PRO A 48 -15.03 -3.35 10.80
C PRO A 48 -14.10 -3.13 9.61
N GLY A 49 -13.90 -4.17 8.80
CA GLY A 49 -13.12 -4.06 7.58
C GLY A 49 -13.84 -3.18 6.55
N PHE A 50 -13.14 -2.19 6.00
CA PHE A 50 -13.65 -1.38 4.91
C PHE A 50 -13.45 -2.12 3.59
N ALA A 51 -14.49 -2.17 2.75
CA ALA A 51 -14.54 -3.00 1.55
C ALA A 51 -13.52 -2.59 0.48
N SER A 52 -13.24 -1.33 0.34
CA SER A 52 -12.14 -0.77 -0.46
C SER A 52 -12.07 0.73 -0.26
N PHE A 53 -10.87 1.27 -0.24
CA PHE A 53 -10.68 2.64 -0.70
C PHE A 53 -10.76 2.56 -2.22
N ASP A 54 -11.88 2.97 -2.78
CA ASP A 54 -12.01 3.13 -4.22
C ASP A 54 -11.22 4.38 -4.59
N THR A 55 -10.03 4.19 -5.14
CA THR A 55 -9.19 5.31 -5.59
C THR A 55 -9.86 6.09 -6.73
N GLU A 56 -10.94 5.54 -7.31
CA GLU A 56 -11.76 6.22 -8.31
C GLU A 56 -12.61 7.34 -7.71
N GLN A 57 -12.85 7.33 -6.40
CA GLN A 57 -13.58 8.39 -5.67
C GLN A 57 -12.65 9.39 -4.97
N MET A 58 -11.34 9.16 -4.98
CA MET A 58 -10.35 10.08 -4.46
C MET A 58 -9.88 11.03 -5.58
N ASP A 59 -9.32 12.16 -5.18
CA ASP A 59 -8.68 13.08 -6.12
C ASP A 59 -7.74 12.32 -7.05
N VAL A 60 -7.88 12.57 -8.34
CA VAL A 60 -7.11 11.89 -9.37
C VAL A 60 -5.62 12.21 -9.19
N ILE A 61 -4.85 11.19 -8.81
CA ILE A 61 -3.40 11.31 -8.71
C ILE A 61 -2.81 11.08 -10.10
N LEU A 62 -2.27 12.14 -10.68
CA LEU A 62 -1.57 12.07 -11.96
C LEU A 62 -0.28 11.24 -11.81
N LYS A 63 0.07 10.51 -12.86
CA LYS A 63 1.26 9.63 -12.88
C LYS A 63 2.56 10.39 -12.57
N GLU A 64 2.64 11.67 -12.92
CA GLU A 64 3.81 12.53 -12.73
C GLU A 64 4.08 12.81 -11.24
N ILE A 65 3.01 12.89 -10.44
CA ILE A 65 3.10 13.19 -9.00
C ILE A 65 3.07 11.92 -8.13
N LEU A 66 2.74 10.78 -8.71
CA LEU A 66 2.61 9.52 -7.97
C LEU A 66 3.87 9.14 -7.20
N GLN A 67 5.05 9.44 -7.75
CA GLN A 67 6.35 9.17 -7.10
C GLN A 67 6.46 9.81 -5.71
N TYR A 68 5.84 10.96 -5.49
CA TYR A 68 5.88 11.69 -4.21
C TYR A 68 4.94 11.09 -3.17
N ALA A 69 3.98 10.26 -3.59
CA ALA A 69 3.10 9.51 -2.69
C ALA A 69 3.77 8.26 -2.08
N PHE A 70 4.99 7.95 -2.52
CA PHE A 70 5.81 6.86 -1.98
C PHE A 70 6.97 7.43 -1.16
N PRO A 71 6.86 7.52 0.17
CA PRO A 71 7.94 8.07 1.01
C PRO A 71 9.28 7.36 0.84
N ASP A 72 9.23 6.06 0.54
CA ASP A 72 10.43 5.25 0.29
C ASP A 72 11.25 5.74 -0.91
N PHE A 73 10.62 6.39 -1.88
CA PHE A 73 11.29 6.93 -3.07
C PHE A 73 11.94 8.29 -2.81
N GLY A 74 11.48 9.01 -1.79
CA GLY A 74 11.90 10.39 -1.50
C GLY A 74 13.40 10.65 -1.59
N PRO A 75 14.27 9.86 -0.93
CA PRO A 75 15.72 10.05 -0.97
C PRO A 75 16.35 9.88 -2.35
N PHE A 76 15.64 9.24 -3.29
CA PHE A 76 16.14 8.86 -4.62
C PHE A 76 15.55 9.68 -5.77
N ILE A 77 14.44 10.38 -5.54
CA ILE A 77 13.80 11.26 -6.53
C ILE A 77 14.78 12.37 -6.92
N GLY A 78 14.89 12.62 -8.22
CA GLY A 78 15.83 13.62 -8.76
C GLY A 78 17.27 13.16 -8.89
N LYS A 79 17.60 11.92 -8.47
CA LYS A 79 18.96 11.34 -8.58
C LYS A 79 19.11 10.35 -9.74
N CYS A 80 18.08 10.21 -10.56
CA CYS A 80 18.11 9.37 -11.75
C CYS A 80 18.92 10.02 -12.86
N GLN A 81 19.41 9.22 -13.81
CA GLN A 81 20.10 9.72 -15.00
C GLN A 81 19.20 10.62 -15.85
N PHE A 82 17.91 10.29 -15.96
CA PHE A 82 16.92 11.07 -16.70
C PHE A 82 16.09 11.93 -15.76
N HIS A 83 15.85 13.18 -16.14
CA HIS A 83 15.10 14.14 -15.33
C HIS A 83 13.62 13.76 -15.19
N ASP A 84 13.05 13.18 -16.23
CA ASP A 84 11.65 12.73 -16.34
C ASP A 84 11.48 11.22 -16.09
N CYS A 85 12.35 10.63 -15.27
CA CYS A 85 12.34 9.21 -14.98
C CYS A 85 11.01 8.77 -14.36
N SER A 86 10.38 7.77 -14.94
CA SER A 86 9.14 7.18 -14.42
C SER A 86 9.37 6.06 -13.39
N HIS A 87 10.63 5.75 -13.09
CA HIS A 87 11.05 4.70 -12.13
C HIS A 87 10.51 3.29 -12.45
N ARG A 88 10.25 2.99 -13.72
CA ARG A 88 9.74 1.68 -14.14
C ARG A 88 10.84 0.74 -14.62
N THR A 89 11.52 1.12 -15.69
CA THR A 89 12.54 0.29 -16.36
C THR A 89 13.72 1.11 -16.88
N GLU A 90 13.75 2.41 -16.61
CA GLU A 90 14.75 3.31 -17.16
C GLU A 90 16.15 2.97 -16.66
N PRO A 91 17.15 2.91 -17.57
CA PRO A 91 18.54 2.72 -17.17
C PRO A 91 19.01 3.92 -16.33
N GLY A 92 19.87 3.66 -15.36
CA GLY A 92 20.36 4.70 -14.46
C GLY A 92 19.31 5.27 -13.49
N CYS A 93 18.22 4.55 -13.27
CA CYS A 93 17.20 4.91 -12.29
C CYS A 93 17.71 4.69 -10.85
N ALA A 94 17.69 5.76 -10.04
CA ALA A 94 18.14 5.69 -8.64
C ALA A 94 17.21 4.83 -7.78
N VAL A 95 15.90 4.85 -8.06
CA VAL A 95 14.90 4.01 -7.35
C VAL A 95 15.14 2.54 -7.64
N LEU A 96 15.32 2.15 -8.91
CA LEU A 96 15.60 0.75 -9.27
C LEU A 96 16.91 0.24 -8.66
N ARG A 97 17.92 1.09 -8.59
CA ARG A 97 19.18 0.78 -7.91
C ARG A 97 18.98 0.58 -6.40
N ALA A 98 18.19 1.41 -5.77
CA ALA A 98 17.86 1.28 -4.35
C ALA A 98 17.09 -0.03 -4.05
N ILE A 99 16.21 -0.46 -4.96
CA ILE A 99 15.53 -1.77 -4.86
C ILE A 99 16.55 -2.91 -4.96
N ALA A 100 17.47 -2.84 -5.92
CA ALA A 100 18.51 -3.85 -6.08
C ALA A 100 19.44 -3.94 -4.86
N ASN A 101 19.68 -2.83 -4.18
CA ASN A 101 20.48 -2.75 -2.95
C ASN A 101 19.70 -3.11 -1.67
N GLY A 102 18.39 -3.38 -1.76
CA GLY A 102 17.55 -3.68 -0.60
C GLY A 102 17.14 -2.47 0.25
N GLU A 103 17.34 -1.24 -0.24
CA GLU A 103 16.96 0.01 0.44
C GLU A 103 15.46 0.30 0.27
N ILE A 104 14.85 -0.21 -0.79
CA ILE A 104 13.41 -0.15 -1.05
C ILE A 104 12.91 -1.58 -1.25
N GLU A 105 11.83 -1.94 -0.59
CA GLU A 105 11.18 -3.24 -0.74
C GLU A 105 10.60 -3.41 -2.15
N LYS A 106 10.85 -4.56 -2.77
CA LYS A 106 10.36 -4.89 -4.11
C LYS A 106 8.83 -4.78 -4.22
N SER A 107 8.11 -5.21 -3.18
CA SER A 107 6.64 -5.13 -3.11
C SER A 107 6.11 -3.69 -3.16
N ARG A 108 6.89 -2.71 -2.66
CA ARG A 108 6.57 -1.29 -2.75
C ARG A 108 6.63 -0.80 -4.20
N HIS A 109 7.67 -1.20 -4.92
CA HIS A 109 7.80 -0.89 -6.34
C HIS A 109 6.71 -1.55 -7.18
N GLU A 110 6.36 -2.79 -6.91
CA GLU A 110 5.26 -3.49 -7.59
C GLU A 110 3.92 -2.76 -7.37
N SER A 111 3.68 -2.23 -6.17
CA SER A 111 2.50 -1.41 -5.88
C SER A 111 2.52 -0.09 -6.64
N TYR A 112 3.69 0.56 -6.73
CA TYR A 112 3.88 1.76 -7.54
C TYR A 112 3.56 1.51 -9.02
N LEU A 113 4.08 0.44 -9.61
CA LEU A 113 3.84 0.09 -11.01
C LEU A 113 2.35 -0.09 -11.31
N ARG A 114 1.61 -0.79 -10.44
CA ARG A 114 0.16 -0.97 -10.59
C ARG A 114 -0.61 0.36 -10.55
N LEU A 115 -0.24 1.25 -9.65
CA LEU A 115 -0.87 2.57 -9.55
C LEU A 115 -0.49 3.47 -10.72
N TYR A 116 0.77 3.41 -11.16
CA TYR A 116 1.25 4.16 -12.32
C TYR A 116 0.50 3.77 -13.60
N GLU A 117 0.27 2.48 -13.82
CA GLU A 117 -0.49 1.99 -14.97
C GLU A 117 -1.93 2.50 -14.94
N LYS A 118 -2.61 2.43 -13.78
CA LYS A 118 -3.95 3.00 -13.62
C LYS A 118 -3.97 4.51 -13.89
N SER A 119 -3.03 5.25 -13.30
CA SER A 119 -2.93 6.70 -13.52
C SER A 119 -2.61 7.07 -14.96
N SER A 120 -1.91 6.21 -15.70
CA SER A 120 -1.59 6.42 -17.11
C SER A 120 -2.81 6.31 -18.03
N GLN A 121 -3.87 5.65 -17.58
CA GLN A 121 -5.14 5.54 -18.33
C GLN A 121 -6.00 6.79 -18.21
N ILE A 122 -5.72 7.63 -17.21
CA ILE A 122 -6.46 8.88 -16.98
C ILE A 122 -5.91 9.93 -17.96
N LYS A 123 -6.82 10.49 -18.75
CA LYS A 123 -6.47 11.52 -19.71
C LYS A 123 -6.63 12.90 -19.07
N PRO A 124 -5.67 13.81 -19.20
CA PRO A 124 -5.71 15.14 -18.56
C PRO A 124 -6.96 15.97 -18.89
N TRP A 125 -7.62 15.68 -20.00
CA TRP A 125 -8.85 16.39 -20.43
C TRP A 125 -10.15 15.75 -19.93
N GLU A 126 -10.05 14.65 -19.17
CA GLU A 126 -11.19 13.99 -18.52
C GLU A 126 -11.35 14.42 -17.04
N LEU A 127 -10.49 15.36 -16.59
CA LEU A 127 -10.45 15.90 -15.22
C LEU A 127 -11.39 17.07 -15.04
#